data_eb9769afa17a6bd10fb0c69ce06a3bfd
#
_entry.id   eb9769afa17a6bd10fb0c69ce06a3bfd
#
_cell.length_a   1.000
_cell.length_b   1.000
_cell.length_c   1.000
_cell.angle_alpha   90.00
_cell.angle_beta   90.00
_cell.angle_gamma   90.00
#
_symmetry.space_group_name_H-M   'P 1'
#
loop_
_entity.id
_entity.type
_entity.pdbx_description
1 polymer ?
#
loop_
_entity_poly.entity_id
_entity_poly.type
_entity_poly.pdbx_seq_one_letter_code
_entity_poly.pdbx_strand_id
1 'polypeptide(L)'
;MKSILIKFLALLCCLLCVNRAFAGDIKFVQITDSHYEVGNDYSKEVLEEAVKQINKLKGVAFVVFTGDNINRPREENLVEFVRIANKLNVPYYLAFGDHDVYKNGGMSKVNYIKIVKDNNVFYKPSSSNYVVKKDGFVFIVLDGAKEVIPGSVGYYRESTLEWLDKQLTKYKKYPVVILQHYPIVEPKERKSHRVYQPEKYFEVLEKHNNVISIVSGHYHLNGEQMKNGIYHISTPSLIVEPNYYKVIDIVTTPGFSPMIYTELKSVGVK
;
A
#
# COMPACT_ATOMS: atom_id res chain seq x y z
N MET A 1 -18.35 -25.96 -47.73
CA MET A 1 -18.53 -26.28 -46.31
C MET A 1 -17.26 -26.22 -45.46
N LYS A 2 -16.14 -26.84 -45.85
CA LYS A 2 -14.88 -26.81 -45.08
C LYS A 2 -14.29 -25.39 -44.85
N SER A 3 -14.39 -24.48 -45.84
CA SER A 3 -13.84 -23.11 -45.76
C SER A 3 -14.63 -22.21 -44.78
N ILE A 4 -15.94 -22.41 -44.61
CA ILE A 4 -16.80 -21.64 -43.68
C ILE A 4 -16.53 -22.08 -42.23
N LEU A 5 -16.31 -23.42 -42.03
CA LEU A 5 -16.02 -23.97 -40.70
C LEU A 5 -14.68 -23.47 -40.15
N ILE A 6 -13.65 -23.34 -41.01
CA ILE A 6 -12.33 -22.83 -40.62
C ILE A 6 -12.39 -21.35 -40.24
N LYS A 7 -13.19 -20.54 -40.96
CA LYS A 7 -13.39 -19.12 -40.62
C LYS A 7 -14.17 -18.93 -39.31
N PHE A 8 -15.15 -19.81 -39.03
CA PHE A 8 -15.87 -19.80 -37.76
C PHE A 8 -14.99 -20.24 -36.57
N LEU A 9 -14.12 -21.24 -36.77
CA LEU A 9 -13.17 -21.67 -35.72
C LEU A 9 -12.10 -20.59 -35.44
N ALA A 10 -11.61 -19.90 -36.49
CA ALA A 10 -10.66 -18.79 -36.32
C ALA A 10 -11.31 -17.60 -35.60
N LEU A 11 -12.56 -17.27 -35.90
CA LEU A 11 -13.30 -16.21 -35.22
C LEU A 11 -13.62 -16.57 -33.76
N LEU A 12 -13.92 -17.85 -33.48
CA LEU A 12 -14.16 -18.35 -32.10
C LEU A 12 -12.85 -18.37 -31.30
N CYS A 13 -11.70 -18.72 -31.90
CA CYS A 13 -10.39 -18.60 -31.25
C CYS A 13 -10.02 -17.15 -30.93
N CYS A 14 -10.31 -16.18 -31.82
CA CYS A 14 -10.11 -14.76 -31.52
C CYS A 14 -11.01 -14.25 -30.39
N LEU A 15 -12.23 -14.77 -30.27
CA LEU A 15 -13.17 -14.42 -29.18
C LEU A 15 -12.78 -15.07 -27.83
N LEU A 16 -12.06 -16.18 -27.84
CA LEU A 16 -11.57 -16.82 -26.62
C LEU A 16 -10.27 -16.23 -26.06
N CYS A 17 -9.57 -15.39 -26.83
CA CYS A 17 -8.34 -14.72 -26.40
C CYS A 17 -8.55 -13.39 -25.66
N VAL A 18 -9.79 -12.92 -25.44
CA VAL A 18 -10.05 -11.60 -24.87
C VAL A 18 -10.88 -11.70 -23.58
N ASN A 19 -10.35 -12.38 -22.58
CA ASN A 19 -10.76 -12.18 -21.20
C ASN A 19 -9.56 -11.96 -20.26
N ARG A 20 -8.59 -11.14 -20.67
CA ARG A 20 -7.82 -10.39 -19.71
C ARG A 20 -8.72 -9.24 -19.28
N ALA A 21 -9.10 -9.22 -17.99
CA ALA A 21 -9.70 -8.04 -17.41
C ALA A 21 -8.71 -6.89 -17.66
N PHE A 22 -9.05 -5.99 -18.57
CA PHE A 22 -8.22 -4.82 -18.82
C PHE A 22 -8.30 -3.97 -17.56
N ALA A 23 -7.16 -3.77 -16.89
CA ALA A 23 -7.03 -2.73 -15.90
C ALA A 23 -7.15 -1.38 -16.63
N GLY A 24 -7.93 -0.46 -16.10
CA GLY A 24 -7.91 0.94 -16.53
C GLY A 24 -6.68 1.65 -15.95
N ASP A 25 -6.53 2.94 -16.28
CA ASP A 25 -5.54 3.75 -15.56
C ASP A 25 -5.98 3.98 -14.12
N ILE A 26 -5.05 4.04 -13.19
CA ILE A 26 -5.37 4.31 -11.80
C ILE A 26 -4.34 5.24 -11.17
N LYS A 27 -4.84 6.25 -10.47
CA LYS A 27 -4.05 7.19 -9.68
C LYS A 27 -4.39 7.03 -8.21
N PHE A 28 -3.38 6.88 -7.36
CA PHE A 28 -3.55 6.86 -5.92
C PHE A 28 -2.45 7.65 -5.23
N VAL A 29 -2.67 7.96 -3.95
CA VAL A 29 -1.69 8.71 -3.16
C VAL A 29 -1.18 7.83 -2.03
N GLN A 30 0.13 7.83 -1.84
CA GLN A 30 0.79 7.25 -0.69
C GLN A 30 1.17 8.35 0.30
N ILE A 31 0.72 8.18 1.54
CA ILE A 31 1.23 8.85 2.74
C ILE A 31 1.91 7.79 3.59
N THR A 32 3.02 8.11 4.22
CA THR A 32 3.72 7.19 5.12
C THR A 32 4.35 7.94 6.28
N ASP A 33 4.53 7.25 7.39
CA ASP A 33 5.30 7.77 8.53
C ASP A 33 4.81 9.16 8.97
N SER A 34 3.49 9.28 9.14
CA SER A 34 2.86 10.53 9.62
C SER A 34 3.09 10.78 11.10
N HIS A 35 3.40 9.72 11.88
CA HIS A 35 3.71 9.80 13.30
C HIS A 35 2.83 10.81 14.06
N TYR A 36 1.53 10.78 13.76
CA TYR A 36 0.58 11.69 14.38
C TYR A 36 0.55 11.52 15.90
N GLU A 37 0.57 12.61 16.63
CA GLU A 37 0.49 12.59 18.11
C GLU A 37 -0.39 13.74 18.63
N VAL A 38 -1.34 13.41 19.49
CA VAL A 38 -2.16 14.40 20.19
C VAL A 38 -1.25 15.30 21.05
N GLY A 39 -1.46 16.61 20.95
CA GLY A 39 -0.63 17.60 21.63
C GLY A 39 0.63 18.00 20.84
N ASN A 40 0.88 17.41 19.67
CA ASN A 40 1.88 17.86 18.73
C ASN A 40 1.20 18.63 17.58
N ASP A 41 1.17 19.96 17.69
CA ASP A 41 0.51 20.82 16.72
C ASP A 41 1.13 20.69 15.32
N TYR A 42 2.44 20.48 15.22
CA TYR A 42 3.11 20.28 13.95
C TYR A 42 2.61 19.02 13.22
N SER A 43 2.52 17.88 13.90
CA SER A 43 2.02 16.64 13.28
C SER A 43 0.58 16.78 12.80
N LYS A 44 -0.23 17.54 13.54
CA LYS A 44 -1.61 17.85 13.17
C LYS A 44 -1.67 18.74 11.92
N GLU A 45 -0.92 19.84 11.91
CA GLU A 45 -0.90 20.80 10.82
C GLU A 45 -0.44 20.14 9.50
N VAL A 46 0.65 19.37 9.58
CA VAL A 46 1.18 18.65 8.42
C VAL A 46 0.17 17.65 7.85
N LEU A 47 -0.49 16.85 8.70
CA LEU A 47 -1.46 15.87 8.24
C LEU A 47 -2.72 16.55 7.68
N GLU A 48 -3.23 17.60 8.32
CA GLU A 48 -4.40 18.36 7.84
C GLU A 48 -4.11 19.05 6.50
N GLU A 49 -2.94 19.66 6.33
CA GLU A 49 -2.57 20.29 5.06
C GLU A 49 -2.36 19.25 3.95
N ALA A 50 -1.75 18.09 4.25
CA ALA A 50 -1.64 16.99 3.29
C ALA A 50 -3.02 16.55 2.78
N VAL A 51 -3.97 16.30 3.70
CA VAL A 51 -5.36 15.95 3.35
C VAL A 51 -6.01 17.02 2.50
N LYS A 52 -5.86 18.29 2.85
CA LYS A 52 -6.40 19.43 2.09
C LYS A 52 -5.82 19.53 0.68
N GLN A 53 -4.52 19.29 0.52
CA GLN A 53 -3.86 19.29 -0.80
C GLN A 53 -4.32 18.11 -1.65
N ILE A 54 -4.38 16.91 -1.05
CA ILE A 54 -4.82 15.69 -1.75
C ILE A 54 -6.25 15.85 -2.25
N ASN A 55 -7.13 16.47 -1.48
CA ASN A 55 -8.51 16.73 -1.88
C ASN A 55 -8.64 17.65 -3.11
N LYS A 56 -7.59 18.41 -3.45
CA LYS A 56 -7.54 19.23 -4.68
C LYS A 56 -7.05 18.45 -5.90
N LEU A 57 -6.44 17.28 -5.71
CA LEU A 57 -5.95 16.46 -6.81
C LEU A 57 -7.13 15.82 -7.55
N LYS A 58 -7.04 15.81 -8.88
CA LYS A 58 -8.07 15.18 -9.73
C LYS A 58 -7.72 13.72 -10.03
N GLY A 59 -8.77 12.89 -10.10
CA GLY A 59 -8.64 11.49 -10.52
C GLY A 59 -7.99 10.56 -9.51
N VAL A 60 -7.82 10.98 -8.26
CA VAL A 60 -7.33 10.11 -7.19
C VAL A 60 -8.41 9.08 -6.84
N ALA A 61 -8.08 7.80 -6.95
CA ALA A 61 -9.00 6.70 -6.66
C ALA A 61 -9.08 6.38 -5.16
N PHE A 62 -7.97 6.52 -4.44
CA PHE A 62 -7.87 6.32 -2.99
C PHE A 62 -6.55 6.87 -2.44
N VAL A 63 -6.44 6.92 -1.12
CA VAL A 63 -5.21 7.20 -0.39
C VAL A 63 -4.79 5.93 0.36
N VAL A 64 -3.50 5.62 0.41
CA VAL A 64 -2.97 4.60 1.31
C VAL A 64 -2.00 5.22 2.30
N PHE A 65 -2.19 4.93 3.57
CA PHE A 65 -1.22 5.19 4.62
C PHE A 65 -0.42 3.91 4.84
N THR A 66 0.87 3.94 4.52
CA THR A 66 1.72 2.75 4.54
C THR A 66 2.46 2.55 5.86
N GLY A 67 1.79 2.82 6.97
CA GLY A 67 2.25 2.55 8.33
C GLY A 67 2.91 3.74 9.02
N ASP A 68 3.16 3.56 10.31
CA ASP A 68 3.58 4.60 11.24
C ASP A 68 2.64 5.81 11.18
N ASN A 69 1.34 5.46 11.22
CA ASN A 69 0.24 6.43 11.12
C ASN A 69 0.18 7.32 12.37
N ILE A 70 0.47 6.74 13.53
CA ILE A 70 0.55 7.41 14.82
C ILE A 70 1.95 7.24 15.43
N ASN A 71 2.40 8.21 16.23
CA ASN A 71 3.73 8.18 16.85
C ASN A 71 3.83 7.20 18.01
N ARG A 72 2.76 7.04 18.77
CA ARG A 72 2.64 6.08 19.86
C ARG A 72 1.31 5.34 19.77
N PRO A 73 1.28 4.03 20.09
CA PRO A 73 0.09 3.19 19.96
C PRO A 73 -0.93 3.47 21.08
N ARG A 74 -1.55 4.66 21.03
CA ARG A 74 -2.56 5.15 21.96
C ARG A 74 -3.87 5.40 21.23
N GLU A 75 -4.99 5.13 21.91
CA GLU A 75 -6.32 5.28 21.34
C GLU A 75 -6.61 6.73 20.92
N GLU A 76 -6.25 7.70 21.77
CA GLU A 76 -6.46 9.12 21.48
C GLU A 76 -5.71 9.56 20.19
N ASN A 77 -4.49 9.07 19.98
CA ASN A 77 -3.73 9.37 18.75
C ASN A 77 -4.44 8.81 17.53
N LEU A 78 -4.91 7.56 17.62
CA LEU A 78 -5.56 6.89 16.48
C LEU A 78 -6.92 7.50 16.17
N VAL A 79 -7.73 7.84 17.18
CA VAL A 79 -9.04 8.47 16.99
C VAL A 79 -8.88 9.82 16.29
N GLU A 80 -7.95 10.65 16.72
CA GLU A 80 -7.72 11.96 16.11
C GLU A 80 -7.10 11.85 14.71
N PHE A 81 -6.17 10.91 14.51
CA PHE A 81 -5.63 10.59 13.17
C PHE A 81 -6.78 10.20 12.21
N VAL A 82 -7.65 9.28 12.61
CA VAL A 82 -8.79 8.83 11.81
C VAL A 82 -9.76 10.00 11.55
N ARG A 83 -9.98 10.87 12.53
CA ARG A 83 -10.83 12.06 12.36
C ARG A 83 -10.29 12.99 11.27
N ILE A 84 -8.97 13.17 11.21
CA ILE A 84 -8.34 13.97 10.15
C ILE A 84 -8.40 13.25 8.81
N ALA A 85 -8.05 11.95 8.77
CA ALA A 85 -8.08 11.14 7.55
C ALA A 85 -9.50 11.05 6.94
N ASN A 86 -10.55 11.07 7.79
CA ASN A 86 -11.95 11.10 7.33
C ASN A 86 -12.34 12.39 6.56
N LYS A 87 -11.49 13.43 6.58
CA LYS A 87 -11.68 14.63 5.74
C LYS A 87 -11.26 14.41 4.28
N LEU A 88 -10.66 13.26 3.94
CA LEU A 88 -10.37 12.88 2.56
C LEU A 88 -11.67 12.68 1.77
N ASN A 89 -11.72 13.20 0.54
CA ASN A 89 -12.85 13.05 -0.38
C ASN A 89 -12.90 11.66 -1.06
N VAL A 90 -11.89 10.83 -0.84
CA VAL A 90 -11.75 9.49 -1.41
C VAL A 90 -11.51 8.46 -0.31
N PRO A 91 -11.79 7.17 -0.55
CA PRO A 91 -11.48 6.13 0.42
C PRO A 91 -9.99 6.11 0.80
N TYR A 92 -9.69 5.67 2.02
CA TYR A 92 -8.31 5.42 2.41
C TYR A 92 -8.13 4.01 2.98
N TYR A 93 -6.89 3.52 2.94
CA TYR A 93 -6.47 2.22 3.44
C TYR A 93 -5.24 2.38 4.33
N LEU A 94 -5.09 1.49 5.33
CA LEU A 94 -4.06 1.58 6.35
C LEU A 94 -3.23 0.30 6.37
N ALA A 95 -1.90 0.42 6.27
CA ALA A 95 -0.97 -0.62 6.66
C ALA A 95 -0.44 -0.33 8.07
N PHE A 96 0.17 -1.32 8.71
CA PHE A 96 0.79 -1.17 10.03
C PHE A 96 2.29 -0.94 9.92
N GLY A 97 2.80 0.05 10.68
CA GLY A 97 4.19 0.19 11.03
C GLY A 97 4.48 -0.24 12.48
N ASP A 98 5.71 -0.02 12.93
CA ASP A 98 6.13 -0.42 14.29
C ASP A 98 5.63 0.54 15.40
N HIS A 99 5.26 1.76 15.03
CA HIS A 99 4.68 2.74 15.94
C HIS A 99 3.18 2.58 16.15
N ASP A 100 2.48 1.83 15.26
CA ASP A 100 1.02 1.74 15.27
C ASP A 100 0.47 0.78 16.33
N VAL A 101 1.25 -0.24 16.72
CA VAL A 101 0.75 -1.35 17.52
C VAL A 101 1.70 -1.76 18.64
N TYR A 102 1.14 -2.01 19.82
CA TYR A 102 1.81 -2.63 20.96
C TYR A 102 0.77 -3.33 21.84
N LYS A 103 0.65 -4.64 21.66
CA LYS A 103 -0.39 -5.46 22.30
C LYS A 103 -0.35 -5.37 23.83
N ASN A 104 0.84 -5.46 24.43
CA ASN A 104 1.01 -5.38 25.88
C ASN A 104 0.77 -3.97 26.44
N GLY A 105 0.84 -2.93 25.59
CA GLY A 105 0.47 -1.55 25.90
C GLY A 105 -0.97 -1.20 25.59
N GLY A 106 -1.83 -2.19 25.25
CA GLY A 106 -3.26 -1.99 25.01
C GLY A 106 -3.67 -1.84 23.54
N MET A 107 -2.73 -1.56 22.63
CA MET A 107 -3.01 -1.39 21.20
C MET A 107 -2.60 -2.63 20.41
N SER A 108 -3.45 -3.66 20.41
CA SER A 108 -3.31 -4.78 19.47
C SER A 108 -3.79 -4.38 18.07
N LYS A 109 -3.39 -5.15 17.04
CA LYS A 109 -3.92 -4.97 15.68
C LYS A 109 -5.45 -5.07 15.62
N VAL A 110 -6.03 -5.94 16.42
CA VAL A 110 -7.49 -6.09 16.52
C VAL A 110 -8.13 -4.82 17.10
N ASN A 111 -7.56 -4.28 18.17
CA ASN A 111 -8.06 -3.05 18.78
C ASN A 111 -7.90 -1.85 17.83
N TYR A 112 -6.75 -1.75 17.15
CA TYR A 112 -6.52 -0.70 16.16
C TYR A 112 -7.60 -0.74 15.06
N ILE A 113 -7.84 -1.91 14.44
CA ILE A 113 -8.86 -2.06 13.39
C ILE A 113 -10.25 -1.72 13.94
N LYS A 114 -10.56 -2.15 15.18
CA LYS A 114 -11.84 -1.83 15.84
C LYS A 114 -12.02 -0.33 15.98
N ILE A 115 -11.02 0.38 16.52
CA ILE A 115 -11.06 1.84 16.72
C ILE A 115 -11.25 2.55 15.36
N VAL A 116 -10.52 2.14 14.31
CA VAL A 116 -10.70 2.71 12.98
C VAL A 116 -12.14 2.52 12.48
N LYS A 117 -12.70 1.33 12.64
CA LYS A 117 -14.09 1.05 12.23
C LYS A 117 -15.14 1.80 13.03
N ASP A 118 -14.92 1.94 14.31
CA ASP A 118 -15.83 2.68 15.19
C ASP A 118 -15.86 4.18 14.82
N ASN A 119 -14.76 4.70 14.25
CA ASN A 119 -14.63 6.10 13.85
C ASN A 119 -14.76 6.34 12.33
N ASN A 120 -14.83 5.27 11.53
CA ASN A 120 -15.08 5.33 10.07
C ASN A 120 -15.93 4.14 9.62
N VAL A 121 -17.23 4.35 9.50
CA VAL A 121 -18.20 3.31 9.08
C VAL A 121 -17.98 2.79 7.66
N PHE A 122 -17.24 3.52 6.84
CA PHE A 122 -16.90 3.12 5.47
C PHE A 122 -15.62 2.28 5.40
N TYR A 123 -14.82 2.21 6.47
CA TYR A 123 -13.63 1.39 6.52
C TYR A 123 -14.00 -0.10 6.62
N LYS A 124 -13.73 -0.85 5.55
CA LYS A 124 -14.15 -2.26 5.43
C LYS A 124 -13.15 -3.30 5.91
N PRO A 125 -11.81 -3.07 5.87
CA PRO A 125 -10.86 -4.10 6.28
C PRO A 125 -11.13 -4.61 7.71
N SER A 126 -10.97 -5.92 7.91
CA SER A 126 -11.21 -6.60 9.21
C SER A 126 -9.99 -7.39 9.69
N SER A 127 -8.90 -7.34 8.93
CA SER A 127 -7.63 -7.95 9.30
C SER A 127 -6.46 -7.06 8.85
N SER A 128 -5.26 -7.33 9.37
CA SER A 128 -4.05 -6.59 9.04
C SER A 128 -3.55 -6.87 7.62
N ASN A 129 -3.83 -8.07 7.10
CA ASN A 129 -3.62 -8.43 5.70
C ASN A 129 -4.96 -8.42 4.99
N TYR A 130 -5.08 -7.68 3.90
CA TYR A 130 -6.32 -7.62 3.14
C TYR A 130 -6.11 -7.22 1.68
N VAL A 131 -7.14 -7.41 0.88
CA VAL A 131 -7.15 -7.15 -0.56
C VAL A 131 -8.19 -6.10 -0.90
N VAL A 132 -7.79 -5.15 -1.72
CA VAL A 132 -8.67 -4.16 -2.35
C VAL A 132 -8.63 -4.36 -3.86
N LYS A 133 -9.78 -4.40 -4.50
CA LYS A 133 -9.91 -4.44 -5.97
C LYS A 133 -10.40 -3.10 -6.45
N LYS A 134 -9.69 -2.48 -7.37
CA LYS A 134 -10.05 -1.18 -7.92
C LYS A 134 -9.57 -1.06 -9.37
N ASP A 135 -10.46 -0.65 -10.28
CA ASP A 135 -10.18 -0.32 -11.67
C ASP A 135 -9.34 -1.37 -12.44
N GLY A 136 -9.60 -2.66 -12.18
CA GLY A 136 -8.89 -3.79 -12.81
C GLY A 136 -7.57 -4.17 -12.15
N PHE A 137 -7.14 -3.46 -11.10
CA PHE A 137 -5.98 -3.80 -10.27
C PHE A 137 -6.38 -4.52 -8.99
N VAL A 138 -5.42 -5.22 -8.42
CA VAL A 138 -5.50 -5.80 -7.07
C VAL A 138 -4.43 -5.15 -6.20
N PHE A 139 -4.84 -4.53 -5.11
CA PHE A 139 -3.98 -3.98 -4.09
C PHE A 139 -3.99 -4.91 -2.89
N ILE A 140 -2.80 -5.35 -2.46
CA ILE A 140 -2.63 -6.22 -1.29
C ILE A 140 -1.95 -5.42 -0.19
N VAL A 141 -2.67 -5.12 0.88
CA VAL A 141 -2.04 -4.58 2.08
C VAL A 141 -1.46 -5.73 2.88
N LEU A 142 -0.14 -5.66 3.12
CA LEU A 142 0.62 -6.73 3.75
C LEU A 142 1.29 -6.25 5.05
N ASP A 143 1.09 -7.02 6.11
CA ASP A 143 1.50 -6.68 7.46
C ASP A 143 2.83 -7.36 7.85
N GLY A 144 3.84 -6.52 8.10
CA GLY A 144 5.15 -6.94 8.63
C GLY A 144 5.42 -6.43 10.07
N ALA A 145 4.44 -5.76 10.70
CA ALA A 145 4.62 -5.23 12.05
C ALA A 145 4.52 -6.31 13.13
N LYS A 146 5.27 -6.13 14.22
CA LYS A 146 5.26 -6.99 15.41
C LYS A 146 4.49 -6.29 16.52
N GLU A 147 3.38 -6.86 16.99
CA GLU A 147 2.56 -6.23 18.04
C GLU A 147 2.93 -6.64 19.48
N VAL A 148 3.66 -7.76 19.67
CA VAL A 148 4.03 -8.25 21.01
C VAL A 148 5.33 -7.64 21.48
N ILE A 149 6.34 -7.61 20.61
CA ILE A 149 7.62 -6.94 20.79
C ILE A 149 7.81 -6.03 19.58
N PRO A 150 7.26 -4.81 19.61
CA PRO A 150 7.44 -3.84 18.52
C PRO A 150 8.92 -3.55 18.26
N GLY A 151 9.22 -3.10 17.09
CA GLY A 151 10.59 -2.68 16.73
C GLY A 151 10.76 -2.56 15.23
N SER A 152 11.72 -1.75 14.85
CA SER A 152 11.98 -1.29 13.49
C SER A 152 12.43 -2.38 12.49
N VAL A 153 12.73 -3.59 12.94
CA VAL A 153 12.97 -4.73 12.04
C VAL A 153 11.64 -5.34 11.61
N GLY A 154 11.29 -5.22 10.34
CA GLY A 154 10.09 -5.82 9.77
C GLY A 154 10.13 -7.35 9.78
N TYR A 155 8.98 -7.99 9.97
CA TYR A 155 8.89 -9.44 10.00
C TYR A 155 7.61 -9.94 9.31
N TYR A 156 7.75 -10.44 8.10
CA TYR A 156 6.65 -11.13 7.41
C TYR A 156 6.63 -12.59 7.84
N ARG A 157 5.66 -12.94 8.70
CA ARG A 157 5.51 -14.29 9.23
C ARG A 157 5.25 -15.29 8.10
N GLU A 158 5.61 -16.55 8.30
CA GLU A 158 5.35 -17.62 7.34
C GLU A 158 3.87 -17.67 6.93
N SER A 159 2.95 -17.60 7.89
CA SER A 159 1.50 -17.54 7.63
C SER A 159 1.07 -16.32 6.80
N THR A 160 1.77 -15.18 6.93
CA THR A 160 1.55 -13.99 6.09
C THR A 160 2.04 -14.23 4.66
N LEU A 161 3.19 -14.87 4.51
CA LEU A 161 3.76 -15.20 3.20
C LEU A 161 2.95 -16.29 2.49
N GLU A 162 2.47 -17.31 3.19
CA GLU A 162 1.52 -18.31 2.65
C GLU A 162 0.21 -17.67 2.21
N TRP A 163 -0.31 -16.73 3.01
CA TRP A 163 -1.50 -15.98 2.63
C TRP A 163 -1.26 -15.14 1.37
N LEU A 164 -0.10 -14.47 1.27
CA LEU A 164 0.30 -13.71 0.08
C LEU A 164 0.34 -14.62 -1.15
N ASP A 165 1.00 -15.77 -1.08
CA ASP A 165 1.11 -16.77 -2.16
C ASP A 165 -0.28 -17.20 -2.67
N LYS A 166 -1.21 -17.48 -1.74
CA LYS A 166 -2.61 -17.79 -2.06
C LYS A 166 -3.32 -16.64 -2.76
N GLN A 167 -3.09 -15.39 -2.33
CA GLN A 167 -3.72 -14.24 -2.99
C GLN A 167 -3.13 -14.01 -4.39
N LEU A 168 -1.82 -14.07 -4.55
CA LEU A 168 -1.16 -13.92 -5.85
C LEU A 168 -1.63 -14.98 -6.84
N THR A 169 -1.77 -16.24 -6.40
CA THR A 169 -2.37 -17.33 -7.20
C THR A 169 -3.82 -17.04 -7.58
N LYS A 170 -4.64 -16.62 -6.61
CA LYS A 170 -6.06 -16.30 -6.81
C LYS A 170 -6.24 -15.19 -7.84
N TYR A 171 -5.39 -14.18 -7.79
CA TYR A 171 -5.48 -13.00 -8.63
C TYR A 171 -4.46 -12.99 -9.80
N LYS A 172 -3.97 -14.16 -10.24
CA LYS A 172 -2.94 -14.30 -11.27
C LYS A 172 -3.24 -13.60 -12.61
N LYS A 173 -4.51 -13.24 -12.87
CA LYS A 173 -4.93 -12.54 -14.09
C LYS A 173 -4.94 -11.01 -13.95
N TYR A 174 -4.67 -10.49 -12.76
CA TYR A 174 -4.71 -9.07 -12.44
C TYR A 174 -3.31 -8.54 -12.14
N PRO A 175 -2.97 -7.33 -12.56
CA PRO A 175 -1.78 -6.66 -12.04
C PRO A 175 -1.97 -6.38 -10.55
N VAL A 176 -0.97 -6.75 -9.75
CA VAL A 176 -0.98 -6.63 -8.29
C VAL A 176 0.01 -5.57 -7.84
N VAL A 177 -0.43 -4.69 -6.95
CA VAL A 177 0.41 -3.76 -6.19
C VAL A 177 0.38 -4.17 -4.72
N ILE A 178 1.53 -4.38 -4.11
CA ILE A 178 1.64 -4.67 -2.69
C ILE A 178 1.90 -3.36 -1.94
N LEU A 179 1.12 -3.10 -0.91
CA LEU A 179 1.18 -1.92 -0.04
C LEU A 179 1.61 -2.38 1.35
N GLN A 180 2.75 -1.91 1.83
CA GLN A 180 3.34 -2.38 3.08
C GLN A 180 4.15 -1.26 3.75
N HIS A 181 4.56 -1.46 5.00
CA HIS A 181 5.42 -0.49 5.68
C HIS A 181 6.90 -0.76 5.41
N TYR A 182 7.37 -1.97 5.70
CA TYR A 182 8.80 -2.33 5.63
C TYR A 182 9.20 -2.74 4.22
N PRO A 183 10.13 -2.01 3.56
CA PRO A 183 10.61 -2.38 2.22
C PRO A 183 11.49 -3.63 2.28
N ILE A 184 11.30 -4.55 1.32
CA ILE A 184 12.16 -5.73 1.13
C ILE A 184 13.35 -5.45 0.19
N VAL A 185 13.30 -4.34 -0.51
CA VAL A 185 14.43 -3.72 -1.22
C VAL A 185 14.72 -2.40 -0.53
N GLU A 186 15.81 -2.36 0.19
CA GLU A 186 16.16 -1.23 1.03
C GLU A 186 16.59 -0.03 0.17
N PRO A 187 16.03 1.19 0.37
CA PRO A 187 16.48 2.39 -0.33
C PRO A 187 17.90 2.81 0.11
N LYS A 188 18.32 2.38 1.29
CA LYS A 188 19.65 2.54 1.86
C LYS A 188 19.92 1.42 2.85
N GLU A 189 21.14 0.88 2.86
CA GLU A 189 21.51 -0.13 3.85
C GLU A 189 21.41 0.42 5.27
N ARG A 190 20.54 -0.20 6.09
CA ARG A 190 20.34 0.15 7.51
C ARG A 190 19.91 -1.08 8.30
N LYS A 191 20.87 -1.73 8.99
CA LYS A 191 20.66 -3.00 9.73
C LYS A 191 19.49 -2.97 10.71
N SER A 192 19.22 -1.83 11.35
CA SER A 192 18.13 -1.67 12.33
C SER A 192 16.73 -1.56 11.71
N HIS A 193 16.61 -1.32 10.40
CA HIS A 193 15.32 -1.06 9.73
C HIS A 193 14.98 -2.10 8.67
N ARG A 194 15.86 -3.09 8.47
CA ARG A 194 15.68 -4.12 7.45
C ARG A 194 14.53 -5.06 7.78
N VAL A 195 14.09 -5.80 6.79
CA VAL A 195 13.21 -6.96 6.97
C VAL A 195 14.05 -8.15 7.42
N TYR A 196 13.55 -8.90 8.39
CA TYR A 196 14.14 -10.17 8.82
C TYR A 196 13.86 -11.26 7.78
N GLN A 197 14.90 -11.96 7.32
CA GLN A 197 14.82 -13.02 6.30
C GLN A 197 14.00 -12.61 5.05
N PRO A 198 14.40 -11.54 4.34
CA PRO A 198 13.67 -11.07 3.17
C PRO A 198 13.68 -12.08 2.01
N GLU A 199 14.65 -13.01 1.99
CA GLU A 199 14.75 -14.09 1.00
C GLU A 199 13.47 -14.93 0.93
N LYS A 200 12.83 -15.24 2.06
CA LYS A 200 11.57 -15.98 2.10
C LYS A 200 10.42 -15.25 1.39
N TYR A 201 10.43 -13.92 1.46
CA TYR A 201 9.45 -13.12 0.75
C TYR A 201 9.74 -13.14 -0.76
N PHE A 202 11.01 -13.02 -1.16
CA PHE A 202 11.41 -13.12 -2.57
C PHE A 202 11.06 -14.49 -3.15
N GLU A 203 11.25 -15.59 -2.42
CA GLU A 203 10.84 -16.94 -2.83
C GLU A 203 9.33 -17.03 -3.15
N VAL A 204 8.48 -16.30 -2.44
CA VAL A 204 7.04 -16.21 -2.77
C VAL A 204 6.85 -15.41 -4.06
N LEU A 205 7.48 -14.24 -4.18
CA LEU A 205 7.31 -13.39 -5.37
C LEU A 205 7.78 -14.06 -6.66
N GLU A 206 8.86 -14.85 -6.60
CA GLU A 206 9.44 -15.54 -7.76
C GLU A 206 8.51 -16.61 -8.37
N LYS A 207 7.53 -17.10 -7.61
CA LYS A 207 6.50 -18.02 -8.11
C LYS A 207 5.43 -17.33 -8.95
N HIS A 208 5.41 -16.00 -8.96
CA HIS A 208 4.35 -15.20 -9.54
C HIS A 208 4.90 -14.12 -10.48
N ASN A 209 4.14 -13.79 -11.51
CA ASN A 209 4.51 -12.79 -12.52
C ASN A 209 3.50 -11.63 -12.61
N ASN A 210 2.60 -11.54 -11.65
CA ASN A 210 1.53 -10.55 -11.63
C ASN A 210 1.76 -9.39 -10.65
N VAL A 211 2.82 -9.41 -9.83
CA VAL A 211 3.20 -8.28 -8.98
C VAL A 211 3.97 -7.26 -9.83
N ILE A 212 3.42 -6.06 -9.97
CA ILE A 212 4.03 -4.98 -10.75
C ILE A 212 4.77 -3.97 -9.89
N SER A 213 4.35 -3.79 -8.64
CA SER A 213 4.99 -2.85 -7.71
C SER A 213 4.80 -3.25 -6.25
N ILE A 214 5.76 -2.84 -5.42
CA ILE A 214 5.70 -2.87 -3.96
C ILE A 214 5.96 -1.45 -3.46
N VAL A 215 5.01 -0.91 -2.68
CA VAL A 215 5.03 0.47 -2.18
C VAL A 215 5.21 0.43 -0.66
N SER A 216 6.24 1.13 -0.16
CA SER A 216 6.70 1.03 1.23
C SER A 216 7.04 2.39 1.84
N GLY A 217 7.17 2.45 3.17
CA GLY A 217 7.64 3.59 3.96
C GLY A 217 8.89 3.27 4.78
N HIS A 218 8.85 3.56 6.09
CA HIS A 218 9.77 3.13 7.14
C HIS A 218 11.17 3.77 7.14
N TYR A 219 11.80 3.91 5.98
CA TYR A 219 13.16 4.46 5.89
C TYR A 219 13.20 5.98 5.89
N HIS A 220 12.04 6.63 5.76
CA HIS A 220 11.90 8.09 5.60
C HIS A 220 12.69 8.63 4.39
N LEU A 221 12.94 7.80 3.39
CA LEU A 221 13.73 8.12 2.20
C LEU A 221 12.94 7.87 0.92
N ASN A 222 13.19 8.73 -0.08
CA ASN A 222 12.77 8.46 -1.43
C ASN A 222 13.68 7.41 -2.06
N GLY A 223 13.10 6.31 -2.53
CA GLY A 223 13.82 5.26 -3.22
C GLY A 223 12.92 4.60 -4.27
N GLU A 224 13.46 4.41 -5.46
CA GLU A 224 12.76 3.77 -6.56
C GLU A 224 13.72 2.86 -7.29
N GLN A 225 13.43 1.56 -7.28
CA GLN A 225 14.33 0.54 -7.81
C GLN A 225 13.54 -0.56 -8.52
N MET A 226 14.07 -1.03 -9.65
CA MET A 226 13.57 -2.25 -10.30
C MET A 226 14.38 -3.45 -9.80
N LYS A 227 13.69 -4.45 -9.23
CA LYS A 227 14.32 -5.72 -8.85
C LYS A 227 13.38 -6.88 -9.20
N ASN A 228 13.91 -7.90 -9.86
CA ASN A 228 13.15 -9.09 -10.30
C ASN A 228 11.87 -8.74 -11.09
N GLY A 229 11.91 -7.66 -11.91
CA GLY A 229 10.76 -7.21 -12.71
C GLY A 229 9.67 -6.47 -11.89
N ILE A 230 9.88 -6.24 -10.61
CA ILE A 230 8.96 -5.53 -9.71
C ILE A 230 9.54 -4.14 -9.39
N TYR A 231 8.69 -3.12 -9.49
CA TYR A 231 9.07 -1.74 -9.16
C TYR A 231 8.87 -1.48 -7.66
N HIS A 232 9.97 -1.33 -6.93
CA HIS A 232 10.01 -1.08 -5.50
C HIS A 232 10.05 0.43 -5.25
N ILE A 233 9.07 0.94 -4.52
CA ILE A 233 8.88 2.34 -4.22
C ILE A 233 8.95 2.53 -2.70
N SER A 234 9.85 3.40 -2.25
CA SER A 234 9.88 3.93 -0.89
C SER A 234 9.56 5.42 -0.92
N THR A 235 8.77 5.89 0.04
CA THR A 235 8.38 7.31 0.14
C THR A 235 8.96 7.91 1.42
N PRO A 236 9.41 9.18 1.39
CA PRO A 236 9.83 9.88 2.59
C PRO A 236 8.69 10.03 3.60
N SER A 237 9.05 10.17 4.87
CA SER A 237 8.11 10.43 5.94
C SER A 237 7.33 11.73 5.72
N LEU A 238 6.03 11.69 6.03
CA LEU A 238 5.19 12.88 6.01
C LEU A 238 5.62 13.90 7.08
N ILE A 239 6.01 13.43 8.28
CA ILE A 239 6.33 14.33 9.41
C ILE A 239 7.72 14.95 9.32
N VAL A 240 8.61 14.43 8.50
CA VAL A 240 9.98 14.93 8.35
C VAL A 240 10.04 15.95 7.21
N GLU A 241 10.51 17.16 7.51
CA GLU A 241 10.68 18.20 6.48
C GLU A 241 11.53 17.70 5.30
N PRO A 242 11.12 18.03 4.08
CA PRO A 242 10.08 18.99 3.68
C PRO A 242 8.66 18.40 3.53
N ASN A 243 8.30 17.39 4.34
CA ASN A 243 6.94 16.85 4.49
C ASN A 243 6.34 16.33 3.16
N TYR A 244 6.75 15.14 2.73
CA TYR A 244 6.34 14.62 1.44
C TYR A 244 5.18 13.62 1.54
N TYR A 245 4.34 13.61 0.51
CA TYR A 245 3.54 12.48 0.09
C TYR A 245 3.84 12.14 -1.38
N LYS A 246 3.49 10.95 -1.84
CA LYS A 246 3.75 10.52 -3.22
C LYS A 246 2.44 10.28 -3.96
N VAL A 247 2.31 10.85 -5.15
CA VAL A 247 1.27 10.51 -6.12
C VAL A 247 1.82 9.40 -7.02
N ILE A 248 1.06 8.33 -7.17
CA ILE A 248 1.42 7.18 -8.00
C ILE A 248 0.33 7.02 -9.06
N ASP A 249 0.74 7.06 -10.32
CA ASP A 249 -0.13 6.94 -11.48
C ASP A 249 0.28 5.69 -12.27
N ILE A 250 -0.62 4.74 -12.44
CA ILE A 250 -0.37 3.52 -13.20
C ILE A 250 -1.19 3.59 -14.47
N VAL A 251 -0.50 3.65 -15.60
CA VAL A 251 -1.10 3.75 -16.93
C VAL A 251 -0.99 2.41 -17.63
N THR A 252 -2.10 1.95 -18.19
CA THR A 252 -2.17 0.67 -18.90
C THR A 252 -2.39 0.88 -20.39
N THR A 253 -1.62 0.15 -21.19
CA THR A 253 -1.80 0.12 -22.64
C THR A 253 -2.02 -1.33 -23.08
N PRO A 254 -3.06 -1.62 -23.91
CA PRO A 254 -3.29 -2.97 -24.39
C PRO A 254 -2.06 -3.61 -25.00
N GLY A 255 -1.70 -4.82 -24.52
CA GLY A 255 -0.54 -5.57 -25.03
C GLY A 255 0.81 -5.19 -24.43
N PHE A 256 0.88 -4.19 -23.54
CA PHE A 256 2.09 -3.75 -22.86
C PHE A 256 1.98 -3.96 -21.34
N SER A 257 3.13 -4.00 -20.67
CA SER A 257 3.18 -3.95 -19.22
C SER A 257 2.72 -2.57 -18.72
N PRO A 258 2.03 -2.48 -17.56
CA PRO A 258 1.66 -1.20 -16.98
C PRO A 258 2.89 -0.32 -16.73
N MET A 259 2.76 0.96 -17.04
CA MET A 259 3.78 1.99 -16.74
C MET A 259 3.41 2.68 -15.42
N ILE A 260 4.39 2.88 -14.56
CA ILE A 260 4.22 3.49 -13.24
C ILE A 260 4.96 4.82 -13.23
N TYR A 261 4.22 5.89 -12.94
CA TYR A 261 4.75 7.23 -12.76
C TYR A 261 4.59 7.64 -11.30
N THR A 262 5.58 8.31 -10.77
CA THR A 262 5.57 8.81 -9.39
C THR A 262 5.87 10.29 -9.35
N GLU A 263 5.24 11.00 -8.44
CA GLU A 263 5.50 12.41 -8.18
C GLU A 263 5.55 12.65 -6.67
N LEU A 264 6.68 13.14 -6.16
CA LEU A 264 6.76 13.64 -4.79
C LEU A 264 6.16 15.03 -4.70
N LYS A 265 5.26 15.22 -3.74
CA LYS A 265 4.66 16.52 -3.42
C LYS A 265 5.01 16.92 -2.00
N SER A 266 5.56 18.11 -1.85
CA SER A 266 5.80 18.71 -0.54
C SER A 266 4.51 19.33 0.00
N VAL A 267 4.25 19.11 1.27
CA VAL A 267 3.11 19.72 1.97
C VAL A 267 3.33 21.21 2.22
N GLY A 268 4.59 21.63 2.41
CA GLY A 268 4.96 23.05 2.51
C GLY A 268 4.43 23.75 3.77
N VAL A 269 4.28 23.03 4.87
CA VAL A 269 4.06 23.61 6.19
C VAL A 269 5.35 24.31 6.61
N LYS A 270 5.25 25.55 7.13
CA LYS A 270 6.38 26.36 7.58
C LYS A 270 6.49 26.37 9.10
#